data_6a0f98778b2d322cab96c4fa4563112b
#
_entry.id   6a0f98778b2d322cab96c4fa4563112b
#
_cell.length_a   1.000
_cell.length_b   1.000
_cell.length_c   1.000
_cell.angle_alpha   90.00
_cell.angle_beta   90.00
_cell.angle_gamma   90.00
#
_symmetry.space_group_name_H-M   'P 1'
#
loop_
_entity.id
_entity.type
_entity.pdbx_description
1 polymer ?
#
loop_
_entity_poly.entity_id
_entity_poly.type
_entity_poly.pdbx_seq_one_letter_code
_entity_poly.pdbx_strand_id
1 'polypeptide(L)'
;ENFVLQTPAMIPLAGPANRQARICADNLAGDRKEYHGTMGTSVAKVFDNTAAVTGANEKTLRAMGMVKNKDYYSVLISQKSHAGYYPGSTVLHMKMLFGKDGRLFGAQAVGPDGADKRIDVIASVMRSHGTIYDLEELESAYAPPFSSAKDPVNMLGFTAENILTGLVSFISCAELDELSPASRPAQDMTILDVREEIEFLEYHIPGSVHIPLGKLRGRLDELDKNKMTAVICSVGIRAYNAARILMQNGFGQVRVVEGGINFYKSQHFRDFEKELHVIPAEIPGCPLDMGKGRS
;
A
#
# COMPACT_ATOMS: atom_id res chain seq x y z
N GLU A 1 7.33 23.73 -14.37
CA GLU A 1 5.98 23.20 -14.43
C GLU A 1 5.92 21.78 -13.84
N ASN A 2 4.86 21.47 -13.10
CA ASN A 2 4.56 20.13 -12.67
C ASN A 2 3.85 19.38 -13.81
N PHE A 3 4.46 18.27 -14.26
CA PHE A 3 3.96 17.50 -15.40
C PHE A 3 2.56 16.88 -15.15
N VAL A 4 2.29 16.47 -13.92
CA VAL A 4 1.04 15.78 -13.56
C VAL A 4 -0.10 16.76 -13.37
N LEU A 5 0.16 17.85 -12.64
CA LEU A 5 -0.86 18.80 -12.19
C LEU A 5 -1.01 20.00 -13.13
N GLN A 6 -0.13 20.14 -14.12
CA GLN A 6 -0.10 21.26 -15.09
C GLN A 6 -0.06 22.63 -14.38
N THR A 7 0.64 22.73 -13.26
CA THR A 7 0.75 23.93 -12.45
C THR A 7 2.21 24.40 -12.36
N PRO A 8 2.46 25.70 -12.17
CA PRO A 8 3.80 26.16 -11.83
C PRO A 8 4.32 25.47 -10.57
N ALA A 9 5.55 24.99 -10.65
CA ALA A 9 6.20 24.33 -9.50
C ALA A 9 7.71 24.53 -9.58
N MET A 10 8.34 24.66 -8.41
CA MET A 10 9.77 24.56 -8.23
C MET A 10 10.10 23.22 -7.58
N ILE A 11 10.81 22.38 -8.31
CA ILE A 11 11.20 21.03 -7.87
C ILE A 11 12.74 20.96 -7.94
N PRO A 12 13.44 21.19 -6.82
CA PRO A 12 14.90 21.33 -6.79
C PRO A 12 15.59 19.97 -6.77
N LEU A 13 15.53 19.25 -7.89
CA LEU A 13 16.17 17.94 -8.10
C LEU A 13 17.22 18.03 -9.20
N ALA A 14 18.30 17.27 -9.05
CA ALA A 14 19.43 17.28 -9.99
C ALA A 14 19.05 16.84 -11.41
N GLY A 15 18.18 15.83 -11.55
CA GLY A 15 17.70 15.35 -12.86
C GLY A 15 17.00 16.45 -13.68
N PRO A 16 15.95 17.11 -13.16
CA PRO A 16 15.33 18.28 -13.79
C PRO A 16 16.32 19.41 -14.09
N ALA A 17 17.21 19.75 -13.14
CA ALA A 17 18.19 20.81 -13.33
C ALA A 17 19.14 20.53 -14.51
N ASN A 18 19.71 19.33 -14.60
CA ASN A 18 20.57 18.94 -15.71
C ASN A 18 19.84 18.97 -17.06
N ARG A 19 18.58 18.54 -17.11
CA ARG A 19 17.78 18.56 -18.34
C ARG A 19 17.49 19.99 -18.78
N GLN A 20 17.12 20.88 -17.85
CA GLN A 20 16.88 22.30 -18.12
C GLN A 20 18.17 22.99 -18.59
N ALA A 21 19.32 22.74 -17.97
CA ALA A 21 20.60 23.28 -18.35
C ALA A 21 20.98 22.88 -19.80
N ARG A 22 20.76 21.62 -20.18
CA ARG A 22 20.98 21.14 -21.55
C ARG A 22 20.08 21.84 -22.54
N ILE A 23 18.78 21.96 -22.28
CA ILE A 23 17.83 22.68 -23.15
C ILE A 23 18.23 24.14 -23.30
N CYS A 24 18.65 24.79 -22.21
CA CYS A 24 19.14 26.16 -22.23
C CYS A 24 20.36 26.32 -23.16
N ALA A 25 21.36 25.43 -22.99
CA ALA A 25 22.56 25.44 -23.83
C ALA A 25 22.24 25.21 -25.33
N ASP A 26 21.39 24.22 -25.61
CA ASP A 26 20.95 23.91 -26.98
C ASP A 26 20.22 25.12 -27.62
N ASN A 27 19.35 25.80 -26.85
CA ASN A 27 18.62 26.98 -27.34
C ASN A 27 19.52 28.20 -27.54
N LEU A 28 20.57 28.37 -26.72
CA LEU A 28 21.58 29.39 -26.94
C LEU A 28 22.41 29.12 -28.22
N ALA A 29 22.55 27.86 -28.60
CA ALA A 29 23.21 27.43 -29.81
C ALA A 29 22.31 27.53 -31.07
N GLY A 30 21.03 27.92 -30.91
CA GLY A 30 20.10 28.13 -32.02
C GLY A 30 18.97 27.12 -32.15
N ASP A 31 18.92 26.08 -31.28
CA ASP A 31 17.79 25.13 -31.19
C ASP A 31 16.54 25.81 -30.60
N ARG A 32 15.40 25.13 -30.73
CA ARG A 32 14.12 25.54 -30.13
C ARG A 32 13.50 24.36 -29.36
N LYS A 33 14.11 24.01 -28.22
CA LYS A 33 13.66 22.91 -27.38
C LYS A 33 12.80 23.44 -26.22
N GLU A 34 11.77 22.69 -25.89
CA GLU A 34 10.88 23.01 -24.76
C GLU A 34 11.11 22.07 -23.59
N TYR A 35 10.91 22.59 -22.39
CA TYR A 35 10.92 21.81 -21.16
C TYR A 35 9.50 21.42 -20.78
N HIS A 36 9.18 20.14 -20.88
CA HIS A 36 7.84 19.61 -20.63
C HIS A 36 7.57 19.26 -19.16
N GLY A 37 8.18 19.97 -18.24
CA GLY A 37 7.94 19.81 -16.80
C GLY A 37 8.55 18.55 -16.16
N THR A 38 8.32 18.41 -14.88
CA THR A 38 8.80 17.31 -14.06
C THR A 38 7.72 16.75 -13.15
N MET A 39 7.82 15.47 -12.78
CA MET A 39 6.94 14.80 -11.81
C MET A 39 7.51 14.81 -10.38
N GLY A 40 8.76 15.24 -10.22
CA GLY A 40 9.41 15.22 -8.91
C GLY A 40 9.80 13.81 -8.44
N THR A 41 10.08 12.91 -9.39
CA THR A 41 10.53 11.55 -9.06
C THR A 41 11.82 11.59 -8.27
N SER A 42 11.83 10.96 -7.09
CA SER A 42 12.96 10.99 -6.17
C SER A 42 12.99 9.76 -5.29
N VAL A 43 14.17 9.49 -4.74
CA VAL A 43 14.43 8.37 -3.83
C VAL A 43 15.36 8.80 -2.71
N ALA A 44 15.14 8.24 -1.53
CA ALA A 44 16.01 8.42 -0.37
C ALA A 44 16.28 7.08 0.33
N LYS A 45 17.51 6.88 0.77
CA LYS A 45 17.86 5.80 1.67
C LYS A 45 17.75 6.29 3.11
N VAL A 46 16.97 5.58 3.94
CA VAL A 46 16.76 5.91 5.35
C VAL A 46 17.06 4.64 6.15
N PHE A 47 18.22 4.57 6.74
CA PHE A 47 18.77 3.34 7.32
C PHE A 47 18.67 2.16 6.34
N ASP A 48 18.02 1.07 6.73
CA ASP A 48 17.85 -0.11 5.87
C ASP A 48 16.69 0.02 4.88
N ASN A 49 15.85 1.05 5.01
CA ASN A 49 14.72 1.28 4.12
C ASN A 49 15.06 2.24 2.99
N THR A 50 14.39 2.04 1.87
CA THR A 50 14.36 2.95 0.72
C THR A 50 12.95 3.53 0.61
N ALA A 51 12.86 4.86 0.52
CA ALA A 51 11.61 5.57 0.24
C ALA A 51 11.72 6.24 -1.12
N ALA A 52 10.79 5.93 -2.03
CA ALA A 52 10.76 6.48 -3.38
C ALA A 52 9.39 7.04 -3.71
N VAL A 53 9.34 8.11 -4.51
CA VAL A 53 8.10 8.82 -4.86
C VAL A 53 8.13 9.32 -6.29
N THR A 54 6.95 9.46 -6.90
CA THR A 54 6.75 10.17 -8.17
C THR A 54 5.38 10.84 -8.19
N GLY A 55 5.26 11.98 -8.86
CA GLY A 55 4.01 12.71 -9.02
C GLY A 55 3.48 13.37 -7.75
N ALA A 56 2.16 13.49 -7.65
CA ALA A 56 1.47 14.15 -6.54
C ALA A 56 1.25 13.18 -5.36
N ASN A 57 1.23 13.71 -4.15
CA ASN A 57 0.77 13.02 -2.96
C ASN A 57 -0.62 13.54 -2.52
N GLU A 58 -1.29 12.87 -1.57
CA GLU A 58 -2.61 13.27 -1.09
C GLU A 58 -2.65 14.69 -0.52
N LYS A 59 -1.57 15.11 0.17
CA LYS A 59 -1.48 16.48 0.72
C LYS A 59 -1.54 17.52 -0.40
N THR A 60 -0.87 17.27 -1.51
CA THR A 60 -0.89 18.14 -2.68
C THR A 60 -2.27 18.18 -3.32
N LEU A 61 -2.92 17.02 -3.54
CA LEU A 61 -4.25 16.97 -4.15
C LEU A 61 -5.30 17.65 -3.26
N ARG A 62 -5.25 17.44 -1.96
CA ARG A 62 -6.14 18.14 -0.99
C ARG A 62 -5.90 19.66 -0.99
N ALA A 63 -4.65 20.13 -1.06
CA ALA A 63 -4.34 21.56 -1.15
C ALA A 63 -4.89 22.20 -2.43
N MET A 64 -5.11 21.41 -3.50
CA MET A 64 -5.79 21.83 -4.72
C MET A 64 -7.33 21.74 -4.64
N GLY A 65 -7.89 21.41 -3.48
CA GLY A 65 -9.32 21.25 -3.28
C GLY A 65 -9.91 19.92 -3.75
N MET A 66 -9.10 18.95 -4.15
CA MET A 66 -9.58 17.63 -4.59
C MET A 66 -10.01 16.78 -3.39
N VAL A 67 -11.12 16.08 -3.55
CA VAL A 67 -11.75 15.25 -2.52
C VAL A 67 -11.54 13.77 -2.82
N LYS A 68 -11.02 13.01 -1.83
CA LYS A 68 -10.84 11.56 -1.93
C LYS A 68 -12.18 10.86 -2.17
N ASN A 69 -12.18 9.81 -2.97
CA ASN A 69 -13.33 9.01 -3.41
C ASN A 69 -14.35 9.78 -4.27
N LYS A 70 -14.01 10.99 -4.71
CA LYS A 70 -14.80 11.81 -5.64
C LYS A 70 -13.96 12.26 -6.82
N ASP A 71 -12.88 13.00 -6.55
CA ASP A 71 -11.99 13.58 -7.56
C ASP A 71 -10.75 12.72 -7.78
N TYR A 72 -10.33 11.97 -6.78
CA TYR A 72 -9.25 10.99 -6.85
C TYR A 72 -9.52 9.79 -5.92
N TYR A 73 -8.87 8.70 -6.23
CA TYR A 73 -8.86 7.48 -5.44
C TYR A 73 -7.44 7.17 -4.95
N SER A 74 -7.33 6.36 -3.92
CA SER A 74 -6.05 5.83 -3.44
C SER A 74 -6.12 4.33 -3.29
N VAL A 75 -5.01 3.67 -3.56
CA VAL A 75 -4.78 2.27 -3.26
C VAL A 75 -3.48 2.13 -2.49
N LEU A 76 -3.48 1.33 -1.43
CA LEU A 76 -2.30 0.96 -0.67
C LEU A 76 -2.22 -0.56 -0.58
N ILE A 77 -1.10 -1.09 -1.00
CA ILE A 77 -0.80 -2.53 -0.96
C ILE A 77 0.48 -2.79 -0.15
N SER A 78 0.53 -3.98 0.45
CA SER A 78 1.74 -4.54 1.04
C SER A 78 2.09 -5.79 0.24
N GLN A 79 3.21 -5.78 -0.45
CA GLN A 79 3.66 -6.89 -1.30
C GLN A 79 5.07 -7.32 -0.91
N LYS A 80 5.55 -8.41 -1.48
CA LYS A 80 6.94 -8.81 -1.34
C LYS A 80 7.79 -8.16 -2.42
N SER A 81 9.04 -7.82 -2.10
CA SER A 81 10.00 -7.25 -3.05
C SER A 81 10.26 -8.19 -4.23
N HIS A 82 10.22 -9.50 -3.96
CA HIS A 82 10.31 -10.60 -4.95
C HIS A 82 9.56 -11.83 -4.43
N ALA A 83 9.65 -12.95 -5.14
CA ALA A 83 8.92 -14.18 -4.80
C ALA A 83 9.17 -14.61 -3.34
N GLY A 84 8.09 -14.71 -2.55
CA GLY A 84 8.18 -14.92 -1.10
C GLY A 84 8.78 -16.25 -0.66
N TYR A 85 8.88 -17.23 -1.57
CA TYR A 85 9.55 -18.52 -1.34
C TYR A 85 11.06 -18.47 -1.64
N TYR A 86 11.55 -17.38 -2.25
CA TYR A 86 12.97 -17.17 -2.48
C TYR A 86 13.60 -16.39 -1.32
N PRO A 87 14.80 -16.77 -0.85
CA PRO A 87 15.43 -16.13 0.30
C PRO A 87 15.67 -14.62 0.12
N GLY A 88 15.56 -13.87 1.21
CA GLY A 88 15.82 -12.43 1.22
C GLY A 88 14.63 -11.55 0.83
N SER A 89 13.46 -12.14 0.58
CA SER A 89 12.25 -11.38 0.27
C SER A 89 11.81 -10.49 1.44
N THR A 90 11.66 -9.20 1.18
CA THR A 90 11.24 -8.20 2.16
C THR A 90 9.85 -7.64 1.85
N VAL A 91 9.24 -6.95 2.82
CA VAL A 91 7.95 -6.28 2.59
C VAL A 91 8.19 -4.94 1.90
N LEU A 92 7.39 -4.68 0.87
CA LEU A 92 7.33 -3.42 0.14
C LEU A 92 5.91 -2.86 0.26
N HIS A 93 5.78 -1.69 0.88
CA HIS A 93 4.52 -0.94 0.94
C HIS A 93 4.48 0.03 -0.23
N MET A 94 3.39 0.02 -0.98
CA MET A 94 3.20 0.93 -2.10
C MET A 94 1.84 1.59 -2.03
N LYS A 95 1.81 2.90 -2.27
CA LYS A 95 0.59 3.70 -2.38
C LYS A 95 0.56 4.39 -3.74
N MET A 96 -0.61 4.38 -4.37
CA MET A 96 -0.84 5.07 -5.64
C MET A 96 -2.11 5.91 -5.57
N LEU A 97 -2.09 7.06 -6.25
CA LEU A 97 -3.22 7.96 -6.41
C LEU A 97 -3.60 8.03 -7.88
N PHE A 98 -4.89 7.95 -8.16
CA PHE A 98 -5.41 7.91 -9.54
C PHE A 98 -6.79 8.55 -9.64
N GLY A 99 -7.15 8.99 -10.84
CA GLY A 99 -8.44 9.58 -11.17
C GLY A 99 -9.51 8.54 -11.46
N LYS A 100 -10.76 9.00 -11.58
CA LYS A 100 -11.90 8.16 -12.00
C LYS A 100 -11.73 7.58 -13.41
N ASP A 101 -10.97 8.25 -14.25
CA ASP A 101 -10.59 7.84 -15.60
C ASP A 101 -9.39 6.89 -15.65
N GLY A 102 -8.86 6.50 -14.49
CA GLY A 102 -7.68 5.67 -14.36
C GLY A 102 -6.35 6.42 -14.47
N ARG A 103 -6.34 7.72 -14.77
CA ARG A 103 -5.12 8.53 -14.87
C ARG A 103 -4.33 8.51 -13.57
N LEU A 104 -3.02 8.32 -13.67
CA LEU A 104 -2.13 8.29 -12.52
C LEU A 104 -1.78 9.71 -12.06
N PHE A 105 -1.96 10.01 -10.78
CA PHE A 105 -1.53 11.28 -10.17
C PHE A 105 -0.18 11.17 -9.48
N GLY A 106 0.14 10.01 -8.89
CA GLY A 106 1.40 9.80 -8.23
C GLY A 106 1.46 8.49 -7.46
N ALA A 107 2.67 8.11 -7.05
CA ALA A 107 2.91 6.91 -6.28
C ALA A 107 4.04 7.10 -5.27
N GLN A 108 4.00 6.30 -4.21
CA GLN A 108 5.00 6.21 -3.15
C GLN A 108 5.30 4.73 -2.89
N ALA A 109 6.56 4.41 -2.61
CA ALA A 109 6.99 3.07 -2.24
C ALA A 109 7.99 3.15 -1.08
N VAL A 110 7.83 2.27 -0.08
CA VAL A 110 8.74 2.17 1.07
C VAL A 110 9.00 0.71 1.38
N GLY A 111 10.26 0.37 1.53
CA GLY A 111 10.71 -0.96 1.92
C GLY A 111 12.23 -1.10 1.81
N PRO A 112 12.80 -2.19 2.33
CA PRO A 112 14.23 -2.42 2.26
C PRO A 112 14.77 -2.57 0.84
N ASP A 113 13.96 -3.13 -0.08
CA ASP A 113 14.38 -3.46 -1.44
C ASP A 113 13.26 -3.20 -2.47
N GLY A 114 13.65 -2.76 -3.68
CA GLY A 114 12.81 -2.66 -4.87
C GLY A 114 11.85 -1.48 -4.93
N ALA A 115 11.92 -0.51 -4.02
CA ALA A 115 11.07 0.67 -4.02
C ALA A 115 11.36 1.60 -5.21
N ASP A 116 12.63 1.86 -5.49
CA ASP A 116 13.12 2.71 -6.59
C ASP A 116 12.72 2.14 -7.95
N LYS A 117 12.99 0.85 -8.19
CA LYS A 117 12.62 0.16 -9.43
C LYS A 117 11.13 0.34 -9.78
N ARG A 118 10.24 0.15 -8.79
CA ARG A 118 8.79 0.25 -9.03
C ARG A 118 8.34 1.67 -9.26
N ILE A 119 8.93 2.63 -8.57
CA ILE A 119 8.65 4.06 -8.81
C ILE A 119 9.14 4.50 -10.17
N ASP A 120 10.28 4.05 -10.65
CA ASP A 120 10.78 4.36 -11.99
C ASP A 120 9.86 3.80 -13.08
N VAL A 121 9.34 2.59 -12.91
CA VAL A 121 8.35 1.99 -13.81
C VAL A 121 7.08 2.83 -13.85
N ILE A 122 6.51 3.16 -12.68
CA ILE A 122 5.28 3.98 -12.59
C ILE A 122 5.54 5.38 -13.19
N ALA A 123 6.68 5.99 -12.91
CA ALA A 123 7.05 7.29 -13.49
C ALA A 123 7.15 7.24 -15.03
N SER A 124 7.64 6.13 -15.58
CA SER A 124 7.70 5.94 -17.04
C SER A 124 6.31 5.86 -17.65
N VAL A 125 5.39 5.08 -17.03
CA VAL A 125 3.99 4.99 -17.45
C VAL A 125 3.30 6.35 -17.35
N MET A 126 3.46 7.05 -16.21
CA MET A 126 2.91 8.40 -16.04
C MET A 126 3.43 9.39 -17.09
N ARG A 127 4.73 9.32 -17.45
CA ARG A 127 5.33 10.19 -18.46
C ARG A 127 4.74 9.96 -19.85
N SER A 128 4.29 8.77 -20.14
CA SER A 128 3.58 8.39 -21.37
C SER A 128 2.07 8.63 -21.30
N HIS A 129 1.57 9.32 -20.27
CA HIS A 129 0.15 9.53 -20.00
C HIS A 129 -0.66 8.25 -19.82
N GLY A 130 0.00 7.18 -19.40
CA GLY A 130 -0.64 5.90 -19.11
C GLY A 130 -1.52 5.94 -17.84
N THR A 131 -2.30 4.90 -17.69
CA THR A 131 -3.36 4.73 -16.71
C THR A 131 -3.11 3.53 -15.80
N ILE A 132 -4.04 3.25 -14.90
CA ILE A 132 -4.02 2.02 -14.09
C ILE A 132 -4.05 0.76 -14.96
N TYR A 133 -4.71 0.80 -16.11
CA TYR A 133 -4.82 -0.34 -17.04
C TYR A 133 -3.48 -0.67 -17.70
N ASP A 134 -2.69 0.37 -18.03
CA ASP A 134 -1.33 0.16 -18.53
C ASP A 134 -0.43 -0.51 -17.46
N LEU A 135 -0.65 -0.24 -16.16
CA LEU A 135 0.06 -0.92 -15.09
C LEU A 135 -0.31 -2.41 -14.97
N GLU A 136 -1.55 -2.78 -15.29
CA GLU A 136 -2.01 -4.18 -15.28
C GLU A 136 -1.33 -5.00 -16.38
N GLU A 137 -1.18 -4.40 -17.57
CA GLU A 137 -0.64 -5.04 -18.76
C GLU A 137 0.89 -5.03 -18.83
N LEU A 138 1.57 -4.35 -17.89
CA LEU A 138 3.03 -4.31 -17.86
C LEU A 138 3.63 -5.70 -17.76
N GLU A 139 4.47 -6.04 -18.76
CA GLU A 139 5.33 -7.20 -18.72
C GLU A 139 6.67 -6.86 -18.07
N SER A 140 6.78 -7.09 -16.75
CA SER A 140 8.01 -6.85 -16.01
C SER A 140 8.96 -8.04 -16.11
N ALA A 141 10.27 -7.79 -16.18
CA ALA A 141 11.26 -8.85 -16.12
C ALA A 141 11.13 -9.65 -14.81
N TYR A 142 10.87 -10.94 -14.91
CA TYR A 142 10.61 -11.82 -13.79
C TYR A 142 11.57 -13.01 -13.74
N ALA A 143 12.13 -13.19 -12.55
CA ALA A 143 12.59 -14.47 -12.02
C ALA A 143 12.51 -14.37 -10.48
N PRO A 144 12.44 -15.50 -9.74
CA PRO A 144 12.20 -15.50 -8.30
C PRO A 144 13.05 -14.52 -7.47
N PRO A 145 14.35 -14.32 -7.76
CA PRO A 145 15.19 -13.36 -7.02
C PRO A 145 14.88 -11.88 -7.29
N PHE A 146 14.17 -11.54 -8.37
CA PHE A 146 14.04 -10.15 -8.84
C PHE A 146 12.64 -9.58 -8.67
N SER A 147 11.60 -10.40 -8.75
CA SER A 147 10.21 -9.96 -8.64
C SER A 147 9.28 -11.12 -8.28
N SER A 148 7.99 -10.88 -8.34
CA SER A 148 6.92 -11.87 -8.36
C SER A 148 6.32 -11.92 -9.77
N ALA A 149 5.69 -13.04 -10.15
CA ALA A 149 5.05 -13.20 -11.47
C ALA A 149 3.99 -12.10 -11.76
N LYS A 150 3.31 -11.63 -10.70
CA LYS A 150 2.56 -10.38 -10.68
C LYS A 150 3.41 -9.37 -9.89
N ASP A 151 4.10 -8.47 -10.59
CA ASP A 151 4.90 -7.45 -9.93
C ASP A 151 3.99 -6.56 -9.05
N PRO A 152 4.49 -6.01 -7.94
CA PRO A 152 3.75 -5.02 -7.15
C PRO A 152 3.11 -3.89 -7.96
N VAL A 153 3.69 -3.50 -9.10
CA VAL A 153 3.11 -2.50 -10.00
C VAL A 153 1.83 -3.01 -10.66
N ASN A 154 1.82 -4.27 -11.16
CA ASN A 154 0.60 -4.88 -11.69
C ASN A 154 -0.47 -4.99 -10.60
N MET A 155 -0.08 -5.36 -9.38
CA MET A 155 -1.01 -5.46 -8.24
C MET A 155 -1.64 -4.13 -7.87
N LEU A 156 -0.94 -3.01 -8.04
CA LEU A 156 -1.54 -1.67 -7.89
C LEU A 156 -2.63 -1.42 -8.95
N GLY A 157 -2.36 -1.75 -10.22
CA GLY A 157 -3.33 -1.65 -11.30
C GLY A 157 -4.59 -2.46 -11.02
N PHE A 158 -4.47 -3.78 -10.84
CA PHE A 158 -5.60 -4.67 -10.54
C PHE A 158 -6.42 -4.23 -9.31
N THR A 159 -5.75 -3.74 -8.27
CA THR A 159 -6.46 -3.27 -7.08
C THR A 159 -7.19 -1.96 -7.35
N ALA A 160 -6.60 -1.06 -8.13
CA ALA A 160 -7.21 0.20 -8.54
C ALA A 160 -8.45 -0.03 -9.44
N GLU A 161 -8.38 -0.96 -10.39
CA GLU A 161 -9.54 -1.36 -11.20
C GLU A 161 -10.67 -1.92 -10.32
N ASN A 162 -10.37 -2.78 -9.36
CA ASN A 162 -11.36 -3.30 -8.43
C ASN A 162 -12.06 -2.18 -7.62
N ILE A 163 -11.35 -1.07 -7.33
CA ILE A 163 -11.96 0.12 -6.70
C ILE A 163 -12.90 0.82 -7.68
N LEU A 164 -12.46 1.12 -8.91
CA LEU A 164 -13.27 1.84 -9.91
C LEU A 164 -14.51 1.07 -10.35
N THR A 165 -14.41 -0.26 -10.40
CA THR A 165 -15.55 -1.14 -10.75
C THR A 165 -16.46 -1.47 -9.58
N GLY A 166 -16.14 -0.96 -8.36
CA GLY A 166 -16.95 -1.18 -7.16
C GLY A 166 -16.87 -2.61 -6.60
N LEU A 167 -15.89 -3.40 -7.03
CA LEU A 167 -15.67 -4.76 -6.52
C LEU A 167 -15.12 -4.79 -5.10
N VAL A 168 -14.51 -3.69 -4.65
CA VAL A 168 -13.98 -3.53 -3.29
C VAL A 168 -14.01 -2.07 -2.87
N SER A 169 -14.22 -1.84 -1.57
CA SER A 169 -13.97 -0.57 -0.90
C SER A 169 -12.91 -0.76 0.18
N PHE A 170 -12.10 0.26 0.41
CA PHE A 170 -11.05 0.22 1.41
C PHE A 170 -11.35 1.15 2.59
N ILE A 171 -10.75 0.82 3.74
CA ILE A 171 -10.67 1.66 4.93
C ILE A 171 -9.19 1.81 5.30
N SER A 172 -8.75 3.04 5.55
CA SER A 172 -7.38 3.28 6.02
C SER A 172 -7.20 2.86 7.47
N CYS A 173 -5.95 2.62 7.90
CA CYS A 173 -5.67 2.32 9.31
C CYS A 173 -6.14 3.45 10.23
N ALA A 174 -5.95 4.71 9.84
CA ALA A 174 -6.40 5.85 10.64
C ALA A 174 -7.93 5.90 10.78
N GLU A 175 -8.68 5.68 9.69
CA GLU A 175 -10.16 5.58 9.74
C GLU A 175 -10.60 4.38 10.58
N LEU A 176 -9.88 3.25 10.49
CA LEU A 176 -10.16 2.07 11.28
C LEU A 176 -9.99 2.35 12.77
N ASP A 177 -8.92 3.03 13.17
CA ASP A 177 -8.67 3.39 14.57
C ASP A 177 -9.72 4.36 15.11
N GLU A 178 -10.11 5.35 14.31
CA GLU A 178 -11.17 6.30 14.68
C GLU A 178 -12.54 5.63 14.87
N LEU A 179 -12.82 4.60 14.07
CA LEU A 179 -14.11 3.91 14.03
C LEU A 179 -14.13 2.63 14.84
N SER A 180 -12.98 2.16 15.35
CA SER A 180 -12.88 0.86 16.04
C SER A 180 -13.73 0.83 17.31
N PRO A 181 -14.28 -0.35 17.69
CA PRO A 181 -15.01 -0.51 18.94
C PRO A 181 -14.20 -0.15 20.19
N ALA A 182 -12.88 -0.24 20.13
CA ALA A 182 -11.98 0.19 21.20
C ALA A 182 -11.98 1.72 21.39
N SER A 183 -12.05 2.47 20.28
CA SER A 183 -12.07 3.96 20.30
C SER A 183 -13.49 4.51 20.47
N ARG A 184 -14.50 3.83 19.94
CA ARG A 184 -15.92 4.23 19.98
C ARG A 184 -16.83 3.04 20.25
N PRO A 185 -17.04 2.65 21.52
CA PRO A 185 -17.84 1.46 21.89
C PRO A 185 -19.28 1.46 21.35
N ALA A 186 -19.82 2.64 21.01
CA ALA A 186 -21.19 2.79 20.49
C ALA A 186 -21.27 2.65 18.95
N GLN A 187 -20.17 2.45 18.24
CA GLN A 187 -20.20 2.29 16.79
C GLN A 187 -20.50 0.85 16.38
N ASP A 188 -21.41 0.74 15.41
CA ASP A 188 -21.87 -0.52 14.84
C ASP A 188 -20.91 -1.04 13.76
N MET A 189 -19.67 -1.37 14.16
CA MET A 189 -18.65 -1.91 13.27
C MET A 189 -18.10 -3.24 13.77
N THR A 190 -17.89 -4.18 12.85
CA THR A 190 -17.17 -5.43 13.09
C THR A 190 -15.81 -5.38 12.40
N ILE A 191 -14.73 -5.66 13.12
CA ILE A 191 -13.43 -5.95 12.54
C ILE A 191 -13.34 -7.47 12.37
N LEU A 192 -13.26 -7.94 11.13
CA LEU A 192 -13.21 -9.37 10.81
C LEU A 192 -11.79 -9.75 10.37
N ASP A 193 -11.09 -10.52 11.18
CA ASP A 193 -9.79 -11.09 10.83
C ASP A 193 -9.98 -12.47 10.17
N VAL A 194 -9.53 -12.60 8.93
CA VAL A 194 -9.70 -13.82 8.12
C VAL A 194 -8.42 -14.63 7.96
N ARG A 195 -7.42 -14.36 8.81
CA ARG A 195 -6.16 -15.11 8.83
C ARG A 195 -6.34 -16.48 9.49
N GLU A 196 -5.30 -17.31 9.39
CA GLU A 196 -5.27 -18.57 10.10
C GLU A 196 -5.09 -18.36 11.61
N GLU A 197 -5.47 -19.37 12.41
CA GLU A 197 -5.49 -19.26 13.87
C GLU A 197 -4.13 -18.88 14.46
N ILE A 198 -3.05 -19.45 13.94
CA ILE A 198 -1.70 -19.15 14.42
C ILE A 198 -1.29 -17.69 14.17
N GLU A 199 -1.69 -17.11 13.04
CA GLU A 199 -1.43 -15.70 12.72
C GLU A 199 -2.25 -14.77 13.63
N PHE A 200 -3.47 -15.18 13.98
CA PHE A 200 -4.35 -14.42 14.87
C PHE A 200 -3.83 -14.45 16.32
N LEU A 201 -3.38 -15.59 16.78
CA LEU A 201 -2.82 -15.76 18.14
C LEU A 201 -1.50 -14.99 18.32
N GLU A 202 -0.67 -14.90 17.26
CA GLU A 202 0.55 -14.11 17.29
C GLU A 202 0.27 -12.62 17.53
N TYR A 203 -0.68 -12.07 16.82
CA TYR A 203 -1.15 -10.69 16.95
C TYR A 203 -2.47 -10.48 16.23
N HIS A 204 -3.39 -9.76 16.85
CA HIS A 204 -4.64 -9.30 16.21
C HIS A 204 -5.05 -7.93 16.73
N ILE A 205 -5.91 -7.23 16.00
CA ILE A 205 -6.48 -5.97 16.45
C ILE A 205 -7.46 -6.25 17.59
N PRO A 206 -7.33 -5.60 18.76
CA PRO A 206 -8.22 -5.83 19.90
C PRO A 206 -9.70 -5.68 19.51
N GLY A 207 -10.52 -6.64 19.93
CA GLY A 207 -11.96 -6.68 19.64
C GLY A 207 -12.33 -7.18 18.25
N SER A 208 -11.36 -7.69 17.46
CA SER A 208 -11.67 -8.33 16.18
C SER A 208 -12.31 -9.71 16.35
N VAL A 209 -13.26 -10.02 15.46
CA VAL A 209 -13.86 -11.34 15.31
C VAL A 209 -12.95 -12.18 14.42
N HIS A 210 -12.63 -13.39 14.83
CA HIS A 210 -11.76 -14.30 14.07
C HIS A 210 -12.55 -15.37 13.35
N ILE A 211 -12.56 -15.32 12.02
CA ILE A 211 -13.12 -16.37 11.17
C ILE A 211 -12.17 -16.59 9.97
N PRO A 212 -11.35 -17.65 9.98
CA PRO A 212 -10.47 -17.95 8.85
C PRO A 212 -11.21 -18.00 7.53
N LEU A 213 -10.60 -17.48 6.46
CA LEU A 213 -11.23 -17.40 5.13
C LEU A 213 -11.86 -18.72 4.68
N GLY A 214 -11.16 -19.85 4.94
CA GLY A 214 -11.64 -21.18 4.58
C GLY A 214 -12.92 -21.61 5.31
N LYS A 215 -13.23 -21.01 6.46
CA LYS A 215 -14.41 -21.30 7.28
C LYS A 215 -15.52 -20.25 7.10
N LEU A 216 -15.25 -19.12 6.44
CA LEU A 216 -16.14 -17.96 6.41
C LEU A 216 -17.53 -18.28 5.84
N ARG A 217 -17.62 -19.04 4.74
CA ARG A 217 -18.91 -19.36 4.11
C ARG A 217 -19.87 -20.16 5.02
N GLY A 218 -19.34 -20.98 5.93
CA GLY A 218 -20.12 -21.75 6.88
C GLY A 218 -20.43 -21.03 8.19
N ARG A 219 -19.95 -19.79 8.37
CA ARG A 219 -20.05 -19.02 9.63
C ARG A 219 -20.55 -17.59 9.41
N LEU A 220 -21.24 -17.33 8.29
CA LEU A 220 -21.77 -16.00 7.96
C LEU A 220 -22.87 -15.52 8.92
N ASP A 221 -23.55 -16.44 9.54
CA ASP A 221 -24.61 -16.21 10.53
C ASP A 221 -24.09 -15.67 11.87
N GLU A 222 -22.81 -15.78 12.11
CA GLU A 222 -22.15 -15.17 13.28
C GLU A 222 -21.91 -13.66 13.12
N LEU A 223 -22.11 -13.12 11.91
CA LEU A 223 -21.87 -11.72 11.57
C LEU A 223 -23.18 -10.97 11.31
N ASP A 224 -23.29 -9.74 11.78
CA ASP A 224 -24.43 -8.88 11.53
C ASP A 224 -24.27 -8.18 10.16
N LYS A 225 -25.17 -8.48 9.22
CA LYS A 225 -25.17 -7.92 7.85
C LYS A 225 -25.45 -6.41 7.79
N ASN A 226 -26.07 -5.87 8.83
CA ASN A 226 -26.42 -4.45 8.90
C ASN A 226 -25.26 -3.58 9.41
N LYS A 227 -24.25 -4.21 10.03
CA LYS A 227 -23.07 -3.51 10.52
C LYS A 227 -22.02 -3.35 9.46
N MET A 228 -21.26 -2.26 9.51
CA MET A 228 -20.07 -2.12 8.69
C MET A 228 -19.05 -3.20 9.09
N THR A 229 -18.56 -3.96 8.13
CA THR A 229 -17.54 -4.99 8.34
C THR A 229 -16.22 -4.56 7.71
N ALA A 230 -15.21 -4.28 8.56
CA ALA A 230 -13.84 -4.04 8.14
C ALA A 230 -13.08 -5.38 8.14
N VAL A 231 -12.68 -5.84 6.96
CA VAL A 231 -12.03 -7.14 6.77
C VAL A 231 -10.52 -6.98 6.71
N ILE A 232 -9.79 -7.77 7.50
CA ILE A 232 -8.33 -7.72 7.54
C ILE A 232 -7.70 -9.10 7.33
N CYS A 233 -6.55 -9.12 6.67
CA CYS A 233 -5.63 -10.25 6.62
C CYS A 233 -4.18 -9.75 6.63
N SER A 234 -3.19 -10.58 6.30
CA SER A 234 -1.78 -10.17 6.36
C SER A 234 -1.42 -9.04 5.39
N VAL A 235 -1.88 -9.11 4.12
CA VAL A 235 -1.48 -8.18 3.04
C VAL A 235 -2.63 -7.66 2.17
N GLY A 236 -3.87 -8.19 2.34
CA GLY A 236 -5.08 -7.72 1.62
C GLY A 236 -5.77 -8.78 0.74
N ILE A 237 -5.07 -9.76 0.16
CA ILE A 237 -5.64 -10.72 -0.81
C ILE A 237 -6.75 -11.59 -0.18
N ARG A 238 -6.52 -12.21 0.97
CA ARG A 238 -7.54 -12.99 1.69
C ARG A 238 -8.72 -12.11 2.12
N ALA A 239 -8.42 -10.88 2.56
CA ALA A 239 -9.45 -9.91 2.95
C ALA A 239 -10.31 -9.48 1.75
N TYR A 240 -9.74 -9.28 0.56
CA TYR A 240 -10.49 -9.04 -0.67
C TYR A 240 -11.44 -10.20 -0.98
N ASN A 241 -10.95 -11.45 -0.96
CA ASN A 241 -11.78 -12.62 -1.21
C ASN A 241 -12.92 -12.74 -0.17
N ALA A 242 -12.65 -12.48 1.10
CA ALA A 242 -13.65 -12.46 2.15
C ALA A 242 -14.68 -11.35 1.94
N ALA A 243 -14.24 -10.15 1.57
CA ALA A 243 -15.15 -9.04 1.25
C ALA A 243 -16.10 -9.41 0.10
N ARG A 244 -15.59 -10.06 -0.96
CA ARG A 244 -16.43 -10.56 -2.06
C ARG A 244 -17.46 -11.60 -1.58
N ILE A 245 -17.06 -12.52 -0.69
CA ILE A 245 -17.99 -13.49 -0.09
C ILE A 245 -19.09 -12.77 0.68
N LEU A 246 -18.72 -11.82 1.55
CA LEU A 246 -19.68 -11.06 2.36
C LEU A 246 -20.67 -10.27 1.47
N MET A 247 -20.17 -9.48 0.52
CA MET A 247 -20.97 -8.68 -0.38
C MET A 247 -21.98 -9.55 -1.19
N GLN A 248 -21.53 -10.72 -1.68
CA GLN A 248 -22.40 -11.68 -2.39
C GLN A 248 -23.45 -12.33 -1.49
N ASN A 249 -23.29 -12.27 -0.18
CA ASN A 249 -24.24 -12.80 0.81
C ASN A 249 -25.05 -11.70 1.54
N GLY A 250 -25.09 -10.49 0.96
CA GLY A 250 -26.00 -9.42 1.38
C GLY A 250 -25.48 -8.51 2.49
N PHE A 251 -24.18 -8.52 2.76
CA PHE A 251 -23.54 -7.51 3.63
C PHE A 251 -23.43 -6.18 2.88
N GLY A 252 -24.13 -5.15 3.36
CA GLY A 252 -24.25 -3.86 2.64
C GLY A 252 -23.03 -2.95 2.75
N GLN A 253 -22.26 -3.06 3.84
CA GLN A 253 -21.12 -2.19 4.12
C GLN A 253 -19.89 -3.02 4.44
N VAL A 254 -19.12 -3.38 3.42
CA VAL A 254 -17.89 -4.16 3.58
C VAL A 254 -16.70 -3.33 3.07
N ARG A 255 -15.66 -3.22 3.90
CA ARG A 255 -14.41 -2.54 3.53
C ARG A 255 -13.21 -3.42 3.86
N VAL A 256 -12.19 -3.37 3.03
CA VAL A 256 -10.91 -4.05 3.27
C VAL A 256 -9.94 -3.08 3.90
N VAL A 257 -9.22 -3.51 4.95
CA VAL A 257 -8.18 -2.69 5.58
C VAL A 257 -6.98 -2.56 4.66
N GLU A 258 -6.63 -1.33 4.30
CA GLU A 258 -5.51 -1.01 3.40
C GLU A 258 -4.19 -1.61 3.91
N GLY A 259 -3.46 -2.32 3.05
CA GLY A 259 -2.15 -2.91 3.36
C GLY A 259 -2.16 -4.07 4.37
N GLY A 260 -3.32 -4.40 4.94
CA GLY A 260 -3.49 -5.48 5.90
C GLY A 260 -2.75 -5.27 7.22
N ILE A 261 -2.63 -6.36 8.01
CA ILE A 261 -2.01 -6.32 9.35
C ILE A 261 -0.54 -5.90 9.31
N ASN A 262 0.18 -6.22 8.22
CA ASN A 262 1.57 -5.84 8.08
C ASN A 262 1.75 -4.32 8.01
N PHE A 263 0.85 -3.62 7.30
CA PHE A 263 0.86 -2.17 7.26
C PHE A 263 0.32 -1.57 8.56
N TYR A 264 -0.75 -2.15 9.12
CA TYR A 264 -1.28 -1.73 10.41
C TYR A 264 -0.21 -1.76 11.50
N LYS A 265 0.54 -2.84 11.62
CA LYS A 265 1.68 -2.96 12.54
C LYS A 265 2.71 -1.83 12.34
N SER A 266 3.04 -1.48 11.10
CA SER A 266 4.02 -0.43 10.82
C SER A 266 3.54 0.97 11.27
N GLN A 267 2.22 1.21 11.29
CA GLN A 267 1.66 2.47 11.78
C GLN A 267 1.63 2.55 13.31
N HIS A 268 1.59 1.41 13.98
CA HIS A 268 1.46 1.26 15.43
C HIS A 268 2.74 0.74 16.10
N PHE A 269 3.90 0.82 15.45
CA PHE A 269 5.14 0.19 15.93
C PHE A 269 5.53 0.61 17.35
N ARG A 270 5.21 1.83 17.80
CA ARG A 270 5.49 2.31 19.16
C ARG A 270 4.68 1.61 20.24
N ASP A 271 3.51 1.13 19.90
CA ASP A 271 2.66 0.36 20.81
C ASP A 271 3.18 -1.06 20.95
N PHE A 272 3.70 -1.61 19.85
CA PHE A 272 4.37 -2.93 19.84
C PHE A 272 5.65 -2.98 20.66
N GLU A 273 6.48 -1.93 20.64
CA GLU A 273 7.69 -1.87 21.48
C GLU A 273 7.34 -1.94 22.97
N LYS A 274 6.22 -1.35 23.38
CA LYS A 274 5.74 -1.42 24.76
C LYS A 274 5.27 -2.84 25.14
N GLU A 275 4.59 -3.52 24.24
CA GLU A 275 4.10 -4.89 24.45
C GLU A 275 5.24 -5.92 24.48
N LEU A 276 6.27 -5.75 23.64
CA LEU A 276 7.46 -6.62 23.64
C LEU A 276 8.23 -6.57 24.96
N HIS A 277 8.14 -5.48 25.73
CA HIS A 277 8.74 -5.38 27.06
C HIS A 277 7.92 -6.07 28.17
N VAL A 278 6.74 -6.57 27.85
CA VAL A 278 5.82 -7.26 28.80
C VAL A 278 5.85 -8.78 28.64
N ILE A 279 6.66 -9.34 27.73
CA ILE A 279 6.83 -10.79 27.65
C ILE A 279 7.55 -11.23 28.94
N PRO A 280 6.89 -12.01 29.83
CA PRO A 280 7.56 -12.53 31.02
C PRO A 280 8.77 -13.37 30.59
N ALA A 281 9.89 -13.15 31.25
CA ALA A 281 11.15 -13.85 30.98
C ALA A 281 11.13 -15.37 31.28
N GLU A 282 9.97 -15.94 31.58
CA GLU A 282 9.80 -17.35 31.92
C GLU A 282 8.61 -17.96 31.15
N ILE A 283 8.91 -18.56 29.99
CA ILE A 283 8.09 -19.63 29.44
C ILE A 283 8.68 -20.93 29.93
N PRO A 284 8.04 -21.64 30.84
CA PRO A 284 8.53 -22.95 31.30
C PRO A 284 8.47 -23.94 30.13
N GLY A 285 9.62 -24.42 29.67
CA GLY A 285 9.74 -25.51 28.71
C GLY A 285 10.27 -25.19 27.33
N CYS A 286 10.81 -24.00 27.06
CA CYS A 286 11.50 -23.72 25.81
C CYS A 286 13.02 -23.94 25.96
N PRO A 287 13.66 -24.94 25.31
CA PRO A 287 15.09 -25.17 25.37
C PRO A 287 15.80 -24.29 24.35
N LEU A 288 15.96 -23.00 24.64
CA LEU A 288 16.90 -22.13 23.92
C LEU A 288 18.01 -21.70 24.88
N ASP A 289 18.86 -22.64 25.20
CA ASP A 289 20.20 -22.37 25.74
C ASP A 289 21.09 -21.89 24.58
N MET A 290 21.10 -20.59 24.33
CA MET A 290 22.04 -19.96 23.42
C MET A 290 23.27 -19.59 24.25
N GLY A 291 24.23 -20.50 24.24
CA GLY A 291 25.48 -20.41 24.95
C GLY A 291 26.15 -19.04 24.87
N LYS A 292 26.47 -18.50 26.04
CA LYS A 292 27.41 -17.40 26.21
C LYS A 292 28.80 -17.87 25.71
N GLY A 293 29.12 -17.48 24.47
CA GLY A 293 30.50 -17.56 23.96
C GLY A 293 31.35 -16.56 24.70
N ARG A 294 32.33 -17.08 25.42
CA ARG A 294 33.43 -16.32 26.09
C ARG A 294 34.44 -15.85 25.09
N SER A 295 35.07 -14.73 25.47
CA SER A 295 36.35 -14.10 25.10
C SER A 295 36.44 -13.37 23.81
#